data_04f8517e7f6630cfa49600dc257cb1a8
#
_entry.id   04f8517e7f6630cfa49600dc257cb1a8
#
_cell.length_a   1.000
_cell.length_b   1.000
_cell.length_c   1.000
_cell.angle_alpha   90.00
_cell.angle_beta   90.00
_cell.angle_gamma   90.00
#
_symmetry.space_group_name_H-M   'P 1'
#
loop_
_entity.id
_entity.type
_entity.pdbx_description
1 polymer ?
#
loop_
_entity_poly.entity_id
_entity_poly.type
_entity_poly.pdbx_seq_one_letter_code
_entity_poly.pdbx_strand_id
1 'polypeptide(L)'
;GLRYVDWILTVPLMFVEVLAVTSSGAEYNEKVRNWGLAAVVMIGGGYYGEVSAAGSDAYWVGFVVAMAAYAYLMRNLQAEGVGLKAAEAEQFDKIKNLILVGWIIYPLGYLAPVAGDFDAIREVLYTIADIINKVGLGVLVLGMARIKSGEKV
;
A
#
# COMPACT_ATOMS: atom_id res chain seq x y z
N GLY A 1 4.11 3.14 17.70
CA GLY A 1 5.37 3.54 17.06
C GLY A 1 6.07 2.49 16.21
N LEU A 2 6.27 1.27 16.73
CA LEU A 2 7.04 0.21 16.03
C LEU A 2 6.46 -0.19 14.66
N ARG A 3 5.15 -0.16 14.52
CA ARG A 3 4.44 -0.44 13.25
C ARG A 3 4.88 0.50 12.13
N TYR A 4 5.05 1.79 12.41
CA TYR A 4 5.49 2.76 11.41
C TYR A 4 6.94 2.55 10.97
N VAL A 5 7.80 2.00 11.83
CA VAL A 5 9.16 1.56 11.45
C VAL A 5 9.10 0.41 10.45
N ASP A 6 8.20 -0.54 10.65
CA ASP A 6 7.95 -1.61 9.67
C ASP A 6 7.38 -1.04 8.36
N TRP A 7 6.34 -0.23 8.43
CA TRP A 7 5.65 0.29 7.25
C TRP A 7 6.52 1.22 6.39
N ILE A 8 7.38 2.06 6.99
CA ILE A 8 8.26 2.95 6.22
C ILE A 8 9.25 2.19 5.34
N LEU A 9 9.55 0.94 5.70
CA LEU A 9 10.41 0.05 4.93
C LEU A 9 9.59 -0.84 3.99
N THR A 10 8.55 -1.48 4.49
CA THR A 10 7.82 -2.51 3.75
C THR A 10 6.88 -1.95 2.69
N VAL A 11 6.21 -0.82 2.95
CA VAL A 11 5.24 -0.25 1.99
C VAL A 11 5.90 0.23 0.69
N PRO A 12 7.03 0.97 0.70
CA PRO A 12 7.76 1.25 -0.54
C PRO A 12 8.21 0.00 -1.27
N LEU A 13 8.68 -1.04 -0.54
CA LEU A 13 9.12 -2.30 -1.14
C LEU A 13 7.97 -3.05 -1.83
N MET A 14 6.76 -3.02 -1.28
CA MET A 14 5.58 -3.61 -1.91
C MET A 14 5.32 -2.99 -3.30
N PHE A 15 5.50 -1.69 -3.47
CA PHE A 15 5.39 -1.04 -4.77
C PHE A 15 6.56 -1.39 -5.70
N VAL A 16 7.77 -1.54 -5.17
CA VAL A 16 8.92 -2.04 -5.95
C VAL A 16 8.63 -3.43 -6.51
N GLU A 17 8.08 -4.33 -5.71
CA GLU A 17 7.70 -5.69 -6.13
C GLU A 17 6.63 -5.66 -7.25
N VAL A 18 5.60 -4.84 -7.10
CA VAL A 18 4.56 -4.68 -8.13
C VAL A 18 5.17 -4.14 -9.42
N LEU A 19 5.96 -3.08 -9.34
CA LEU A 19 6.58 -2.45 -10.50
C LEU A 19 7.62 -3.35 -11.17
N ALA A 20 8.31 -4.21 -10.44
CA ALA A 20 9.26 -5.17 -11.00
C ALA A 20 8.61 -6.17 -11.96
N VAL A 21 7.31 -6.43 -11.79
CA VAL A 21 6.56 -7.33 -12.66
C VAL A 21 5.66 -6.62 -13.68
N THR A 22 5.53 -5.29 -13.61
CA THR A 22 4.66 -4.52 -14.53
C THR A 22 5.41 -3.53 -15.39
N SER A 23 6.56 -3.03 -14.95
CA SER A 23 7.34 -1.99 -15.63
C SER A 23 8.79 -2.42 -15.86
N SER A 24 9.51 -1.72 -16.73
CA SER A 24 10.92 -1.99 -17.03
C SER A 24 11.69 -0.73 -17.45
N GLY A 25 13.02 -0.83 -17.43
CA GLY A 25 13.91 0.23 -17.92
C GLY A 25 13.77 1.57 -17.19
N ALA A 26 13.79 2.67 -17.94
CA ALA A 26 13.72 4.01 -17.38
C ALA A 26 12.38 4.29 -16.70
N GLU A 27 11.29 3.78 -17.24
CA GLU A 27 9.95 3.90 -16.67
C GLU A 27 9.85 3.26 -15.27
N TYR A 28 10.41 2.06 -15.11
CA TYR A 28 10.51 1.39 -13.82
C TYR A 28 11.23 2.28 -12.78
N ASN A 29 12.40 2.80 -13.12
CA ASN A 29 13.18 3.62 -12.20
C ASN A 29 12.44 4.90 -11.78
N GLU A 30 11.75 5.54 -12.72
CA GLU A 30 10.95 6.73 -12.44
C GLU A 30 9.77 6.42 -11.51
N LYS A 31 9.03 5.35 -11.80
CA LYS A 31 7.89 4.91 -10.98
C LYS A 31 8.34 4.49 -9.58
N VAL A 32 9.42 3.71 -9.45
CA VAL A 32 9.97 3.31 -8.15
C VAL A 32 10.30 4.54 -7.30
N ARG A 33 10.95 5.54 -7.88
CA ARG A 33 11.25 6.79 -7.17
C ARG A 33 9.97 7.52 -6.74
N ASN A 34 9.04 7.74 -7.67
CA ASN A 34 7.85 8.56 -7.43
C ASN A 34 6.88 7.87 -6.45
N TRP A 35 6.63 6.57 -6.64
CA TRP A 35 5.75 5.81 -5.75
C TRP A 35 6.40 5.56 -4.39
N GLY A 36 7.72 5.31 -4.37
CA GLY A 36 8.48 5.18 -3.13
C GLY A 36 8.42 6.46 -2.29
N LEU A 37 8.65 7.62 -2.91
CA LEU A 37 8.51 8.92 -2.23
C LEU A 37 7.08 9.16 -1.72
N ALA A 38 6.06 8.86 -2.54
CA ALA A 38 4.67 8.98 -2.12
C ALA A 38 4.34 8.04 -0.95
N ALA A 39 4.86 6.81 -0.95
CA ALA A 39 4.71 5.87 0.16
C ALA A 39 5.36 6.40 1.45
N VAL A 40 6.56 6.97 1.36
CA VAL A 40 7.24 7.60 2.51
C VAL A 40 6.42 8.78 3.04
N VAL A 41 5.89 9.64 2.17
CA VAL A 41 5.02 10.76 2.57
C VAL A 41 3.74 10.25 3.22
N MET A 42 3.11 9.21 2.66
CA MET A 42 1.91 8.60 3.23
C MET A 42 2.15 8.07 4.65
N ILE A 43 3.21 7.29 4.83
CA ILE A 43 3.55 6.71 6.14
C ILE A 43 4.00 7.78 7.13
N GLY A 44 4.83 8.72 6.71
CA GLY A 44 5.29 9.84 7.53
C GLY A 44 4.16 10.76 7.98
N GLY A 45 3.23 11.10 7.08
CA GLY A 45 2.03 11.87 7.38
C GLY A 45 1.12 11.14 8.37
N GLY A 46 0.87 9.85 8.15
CA GLY A 46 0.12 9.00 9.06
C GLY A 46 0.75 8.94 10.46
N TYR A 47 2.06 8.75 10.54
CA TYR A 47 2.78 8.77 11.82
C TYR A 47 2.67 10.09 12.53
N TYR A 48 2.93 11.20 11.82
CA TYR A 48 2.82 12.55 12.40
C TYR A 48 1.45 12.82 13.01
N GLY A 49 0.39 12.41 12.33
CA GLY A 49 -0.96 12.56 12.86
C GLY A 49 -1.24 11.62 14.03
N GLU A 50 -0.85 10.34 13.94
CA GLU A 50 -1.18 9.33 14.96
C GLU A 50 -0.44 9.57 16.30
N VAL A 51 0.74 10.22 16.29
CA VAL A 51 1.43 10.61 17.54
C VAL A 51 0.88 11.91 18.15
N SER A 52 -0.01 12.60 17.44
CA SER A 52 -0.69 13.80 17.91
C SER A 52 -1.96 13.44 18.69
N ALA A 53 -2.46 14.37 19.49
CA ALA A 53 -3.75 14.16 20.19
C ALA A 53 -4.87 13.91 19.17
N ALA A 54 -5.65 12.84 19.36
CA ALA A 54 -6.75 12.49 18.48
C ALA A 54 -7.72 13.67 18.29
N GLY A 55 -8.06 13.96 17.04
CA GLY A 55 -8.94 15.08 16.67
C GLY A 55 -8.28 16.47 16.69
N SER A 56 -6.99 16.59 17.04
CA SER A 56 -6.26 17.88 16.97
C SER A 56 -5.99 18.29 15.51
N ASP A 57 -5.62 19.56 15.31
CA ASP A 57 -5.25 20.05 13.98
C ASP A 57 -4.08 19.26 13.37
N ALA A 58 -3.07 18.92 14.19
CA ALA A 58 -1.93 18.12 13.74
C ALA A 58 -2.36 16.69 13.31
N TYR A 59 -3.29 16.08 14.05
CA TYR A 59 -3.90 14.81 13.70
C TYR A 59 -4.56 14.87 12.32
N TRP A 60 -5.40 15.87 12.07
CA TRP A 60 -6.10 16.01 10.79
C TRP A 60 -5.18 16.41 9.65
N VAL A 61 -4.17 17.24 9.88
CA VAL A 61 -3.15 17.56 8.88
C VAL A 61 -2.40 16.29 8.46
N GLY A 62 -1.97 15.48 9.43
CA GLY A 62 -1.32 14.20 9.14
C GLY A 62 -2.21 13.26 8.34
N PHE A 63 -3.49 13.16 8.70
CA PHE A 63 -4.47 12.36 7.95
C PHE A 63 -4.64 12.83 6.50
N VAL A 64 -4.83 14.13 6.29
CA VAL A 64 -5.01 14.69 4.94
C VAL A 64 -3.78 14.47 4.06
N VAL A 65 -2.58 14.71 4.60
CA VAL A 65 -1.32 14.46 3.88
C VAL A 65 -1.18 12.97 3.52
N ALA A 66 -1.44 12.07 4.46
CA ALA A 66 -1.40 10.64 4.22
C ALA A 66 -2.42 10.20 3.16
N MET A 67 -3.65 10.70 3.24
CA MET A 67 -4.71 10.37 2.28
C MET A 67 -4.48 10.95 0.89
N ALA A 68 -3.86 12.12 0.77
CA ALA A 68 -3.47 12.67 -0.53
C ALA A 68 -2.42 11.79 -1.21
N ALA A 69 -1.39 11.36 -0.47
CA ALA A 69 -0.38 10.44 -0.98
C ALA A 69 -0.97 9.05 -1.28
N TYR A 70 -1.87 8.54 -0.44
CA TYR A 70 -2.62 7.30 -0.69
C TYR A 70 -3.42 7.39 -1.99
N ALA A 71 -4.19 8.46 -2.20
CA ALA A 71 -4.97 8.65 -3.41
C ALA A 71 -4.09 8.72 -4.67
N TYR A 72 -2.94 9.38 -4.58
CA TYR A 72 -1.93 9.39 -5.65
C TYR A 72 -1.46 7.97 -6.00
N LEU A 73 -1.09 7.16 -5.00
CA LEU A 73 -0.64 5.79 -5.19
C LEU A 73 -1.73 4.91 -5.79
N MET A 74 -2.96 4.99 -5.27
CA MET A 74 -4.09 4.20 -5.77
C MET A 74 -4.48 4.57 -7.20
N ARG A 75 -4.44 5.85 -7.55
CA ARG A 75 -4.68 6.31 -8.93
C ARG A 75 -3.62 5.75 -9.90
N ASN A 76 -2.35 5.82 -9.53
CA ASN A 76 -1.26 5.32 -10.36
C ASN A 76 -1.31 3.79 -10.47
N LEU A 77 -1.61 3.08 -9.38
CA LEU A 77 -1.80 1.62 -9.40
C LEU A 77 -2.95 1.20 -10.33
N GLN A 78 -4.05 1.95 -10.36
CA GLN A 78 -5.16 1.68 -11.29
C GLN A 78 -4.77 1.90 -12.75
N ALA A 79 -3.92 2.89 -13.02
CA ALA A 79 -3.42 3.19 -14.36
C ALA A 79 -2.29 2.26 -14.81
N GLU A 80 -1.71 1.48 -13.89
CA GLU A 80 -0.65 0.52 -14.18
C GLU A 80 -1.20 -0.70 -14.92
N GLY A 81 -0.32 -1.42 -15.62
CA GLY A 81 -0.69 -2.66 -16.30
C GLY A 81 -1.28 -2.46 -17.71
N VAL A 82 -1.21 -1.25 -18.26
CA VAL A 82 -1.58 -1.01 -19.65
C VAL A 82 -0.61 -1.78 -20.57
N GLY A 83 -1.18 -2.59 -21.48
CA GLY A 83 -0.39 -3.39 -22.41
C GLY A 83 0.02 -4.79 -21.91
N LEU A 84 -0.42 -5.19 -20.72
CA LEU A 84 -0.24 -6.56 -20.24
C LEU A 84 -1.04 -7.55 -21.10
N LYS A 85 -0.51 -8.77 -21.28
CA LYS A 85 -1.23 -9.88 -21.93
C LYS A 85 -2.39 -10.33 -21.06
N ALA A 86 -3.38 -11.01 -21.64
CA ALA A 86 -4.61 -11.39 -20.94
C ALA A 86 -4.37 -12.10 -19.58
N ALA A 87 -3.49 -13.09 -19.53
CA ALA A 87 -3.16 -13.80 -18.28
C ALA A 87 -2.43 -12.91 -17.26
N GLU A 88 -1.55 -12.02 -17.74
CA GLU A 88 -0.84 -11.06 -16.90
C GLU A 88 -1.82 -10.01 -16.35
N ALA A 89 -2.77 -9.54 -17.17
CA ALA A 89 -3.79 -8.58 -16.77
C ALA A 89 -4.72 -9.15 -15.71
N GLU A 90 -5.18 -10.39 -15.87
CA GLU A 90 -5.98 -11.09 -14.86
C GLU A 90 -5.25 -11.22 -13.52
N GLN A 91 -3.97 -11.60 -13.57
CA GLN A 91 -3.16 -11.71 -12.35
C GLN A 91 -2.92 -10.33 -11.70
N PHE A 92 -2.70 -9.31 -12.53
CA PHE A 92 -2.51 -7.94 -12.04
C PHE A 92 -3.79 -7.38 -11.42
N ASP A 93 -4.97 -7.72 -11.92
CA ASP A 93 -6.25 -7.34 -11.31
C ASP A 93 -6.39 -7.91 -9.89
N LYS A 94 -5.90 -9.11 -9.63
CA LYS A 94 -5.86 -9.68 -8.28
C LYS A 94 -4.94 -8.87 -7.37
N ILE A 95 -3.75 -8.47 -7.86
CA ILE A 95 -2.81 -7.60 -7.12
C ILE A 95 -3.46 -6.25 -6.78
N LYS A 96 -4.06 -5.58 -7.79
CA LYS A 96 -4.77 -4.30 -7.58
C LYS A 96 -5.88 -4.43 -6.55
N ASN A 97 -6.72 -5.44 -6.68
CA ASN A 97 -7.85 -5.64 -5.78
C ASN A 97 -7.38 -5.91 -4.34
N LEU A 98 -6.32 -6.71 -4.14
CA LEU A 98 -5.76 -6.92 -2.82
C LEU A 98 -5.32 -5.59 -2.18
N ILE A 99 -4.61 -4.75 -2.91
CA ILE A 99 -4.14 -3.45 -2.40
C ILE A 99 -5.32 -2.50 -2.19
N LEU A 100 -6.19 -2.31 -3.19
CA LEU A 100 -7.30 -1.36 -3.11
C LEU A 100 -8.28 -1.70 -1.98
N VAL A 101 -8.62 -2.97 -1.80
CA VAL A 101 -9.57 -3.42 -0.78
C VAL A 101 -8.87 -3.63 0.56
N GLY A 102 -7.73 -4.30 0.56
CA GLY A 102 -7.02 -4.66 1.79
C GLY A 102 -6.47 -3.44 2.55
N TRP A 103 -6.18 -2.35 1.85
CA TRP A 103 -5.61 -1.15 2.47
C TRP A 103 -6.66 -0.17 3.03
N ILE A 104 -7.95 -0.36 2.76
CA ILE A 104 -9.03 0.47 3.34
C ILE A 104 -9.04 0.39 4.88
N ILE A 105 -8.59 -0.71 5.44
CA ILE A 105 -8.56 -0.92 6.89
C ILE A 105 -7.66 0.12 7.61
N TYR A 106 -6.59 0.59 6.97
CA TYR A 106 -5.63 1.48 7.61
C TYR A 106 -6.21 2.90 7.86
N PRO A 107 -6.82 3.59 6.86
CA PRO A 107 -7.49 4.87 7.15
C PRO A 107 -8.68 4.71 8.09
N LEU A 108 -9.43 3.61 8.04
CA LEU A 108 -10.51 3.36 9.00
C LEU A 108 -9.97 3.19 10.43
N GLY A 109 -8.88 2.44 10.60
CA GLY A 109 -8.25 2.29 11.90
C GLY A 109 -7.59 3.58 12.40
N TYR A 110 -7.08 4.44 11.50
CA TYR A 110 -6.60 5.77 11.87
C TYR A 110 -7.70 6.61 12.52
N LEU A 111 -8.93 6.53 12.02
CA LEU A 111 -10.07 7.29 12.54
C LEU A 111 -10.68 6.70 13.82
N ALA A 112 -10.32 5.47 14.20
CA ALA A 112 -10.91 4.78 15.34
C ALA A 112 -10.78 5.56 16.67
N PRO A 113 -9.64 6.19 17.03
CA PRO A 113 -9.51 6.95 18.28
C PRO A 113 -10.44 8.17 18.41
N VAL A 114 -10.89 8.72 17.27
CA VAL A 114 -11.87 9.83 17.29
C VAL A 114 -13.29 9.32 17.53
N ALA A 115 -13.56 8.07 17.15
CA ALA A 115 -14.88 7.44 17.30
C ALA A 115 -15.09 6.81 18.70
N GLY A 116 -13.99 6.50 19.43
CA GLY A 116 -14.06 5.89 20.75
C GLY A 116 -12.80 5.11 21.11
N ASP A 117 -12.86 4.34 22.21
CA ASP A 117 -11.76 3.50 22.66
C ASP A 117 -11.77 2.15 21.91
N PHE A 118 -11.19 2.16 20.72
CA PHE A 118 -11.07 0.97 19.86
C PHE A 118 -9.61 0.52 19.66
N ASP A 119 -8.68 0.99 20.48
CA ASP A 119 -7.24 0.75 20.27
C ASP A 119 -6.87 -0.71 20.21
N ALA A 120 -7.36 -1.56 21.10
CA ALA A 120 -7.05 -2.98 21.11
C ALA A 120 -7.58 -3.70 19.84
N ILE A 121 -8.80 -3.38 19.41
CA ILE A 121 -9.40 -3.96 18.20
C ILE A 121 -8.63 -3.48 16.96
N ARG A 122 -8.28 -2.20 16.89
CA ARG A 122 -7.48 -1.62 15.83
C ARG A 122 -6.14 -2.32 15.66
N GLU A 123 -5.41 -2.56 16.77
CA GLU A 123 -4.12 -3.24 16.75
C GLU A 123 -4.23 -4.67 16.18
N VAL A 124 -5.24 -5.42 16.59
CA VAL A 124 -5.49 -6.77 16.09
C VAL A 124 -5.82 -6.76 14.59
N LEU A 125 -6.72 -5.85 14.17
CA LEU A 125 -7.12 -5.71 12.77
C LEU A 125 -5.94 -5.32 11.88
N TYR A 126 -5.09 -4.38 12.31
CA TYR A 126 -3.89 -3.99 11.57
C TYR A 126 -2.91 -5.15 11.44
N THR A 127 -2.71 -5.94 12.50
CA THR A 127 -1.81 -7.10 12.46
C THR A 127 -2.31 -8.15 11.47
N ILE A 128 -3.60 -8.46 11.49
CA ILE A 128 -4.21 -9.40 10.54
C ILE A 128 -4.10 -8.86 9.12
N ALA A 129 -4.42 -7.58 8.91
CA ALA A 129 -4.35 -6.94 7.61
C ALA A 129 -2.92 -6.92 7.07
N ASP A 130 -1.91 -6.64 7.89
CA ASP A 130 -0.51 -6.67 7.49
C ASP A 130 -0.09 -8.05 6.99
N ILE A 131 -0.46 -9.12 7.70
CA ILE A 131 -0.16 -10.50 7.27
C ILE A 131 -0.82 -10.78 5.92
N ILE A 132 -2.12 -10.52 5.79
CA ILE A 132 -2.88 -10.80 4.57
C ILE A 132 -2.32 -9.98 3.39
N ASN A 133 -2.10 -8.69 3.57
CA ASN A 133 -1.63 -7.80 2.51
C ASN A 133 -0.20 -8.13 2.08
N LYS A 134 0.72 -8.37 3.01
CA LYS A 134 2.14 -8.62 2.68
C LYS A 134 2.34 -10.02 2.10
N VAL A 135 1.82 -11.05 2.76
CA VAL A 135 1.92 -12.43 2.27
C VAL A 135 1.11 -12.61 0.98
N GLY A 136 -0.12 -12.09 0.95
CA GLY A 136 -0.98 -12.15 -0.21
C GLY A 136 -0.35 -11.47 -1.43
N LEU A 137 0.23 -10.28 -1.25
CA LEU A 137 0.93 -9.58 -2.32
C LEU A 137 2.13 -10.39 -2.82
N GLY A 138 2.99 -10.89 -1.94
CA GLY A 138 4.14 -11.69 -2.33
C GLY A 138 3.76 -12.92 -3.16
N VAL A 139 2.71 -13.64 -2.76
CA VAL A 139 2.17 -14.78 -3.52
C VAL A 139 1.66 -14.36 -4.90
N LEU A 140 0.91 -13.25 -4.97
CA LEU A 140 0.34 -12.78 -6.24
C LEU A 140 1.43 -12.26 -7.20
N VAL A 141 2.44 -11.54 -6.69
CA VAL A 141 3.58 -11.05 -7.47
C VAL A 141 4.42 -12.23 -7.98
N LEU A 142 4.65 -13.25 -7.15
CA LEU A 142 5.31 -14.48 -7.59
C LEU A 142 4.53 -15.18 -8.72
N GLY A 143 3.19 -15.26 -8.59
CA GLY A 143 2.32 -15.76 -9.65
C GLY A 143 2.48 -14.97 -10.95
N MET A 144 2.54 -13.64 -10.87
CA MET A 144 2.78 -12.78 -12.03
C MET A 144 4.15 -13.04 -12.68
N ALA A 145 5.21 -13.17 -11.86
CA ALA A 145 6.54 -13.47 -12.34
C ALA A 145 6.60 -14.81 -13.09
N ARG A 146 5.93 -15.86 -12.59
CA ARG A 146 5.82 -17.16 -13.24
C ARG A 146 5.08 -17.10 -14.58
N ILE A 147 3.95 -16.38 -14.65
CA ILE A 147 3.23 -16.17 -15.91
C ILE A 147 4.15 -15.50 -16.93
N LYS A 148 4.92 -14.50 -16.53
CA LYS A 148 5.85 -13.79 -17.42
C LYS A 148 7.03 -14.64 -17.87
N SER A 149 7.51 -15.55 -17.04
CA SER A 149 8.58 -16.51 -17.40
C SER A 149 8.09 -17.71 -18.24
N GLY A 150 6.78 -17.82 -18.47
CA GLY A 150 6.18 -18.93 -19.22
C GLY A 150 6.01 -20.21 -18.38
N GLU A 151 6.17 -20.14 -17.07
CA GLU A 151 5.88 -21.25 -16.17
C GLU A 151 4.36 -21.42 -16.00
N LYS A 152 3.92 -22.69 -15.91
CA LYS A 152 2.51 -22.98 -15.56
C LYS A 152 2.29 -22.64 -14.08
N VAL A 153 1.32 -21.80 -13.81
CA VAL A 153 0.86 -21.44 -12.47
C VAL A 153 -0.20 -22.41 -11.98
#